data_f891d3c8a29da08ff894471562b5796a
#
_entry.id   f891d3c8a29da08ff894471562b5796a
#
_cell.length_a   1.000
_cell.length_b   1.000
_cell.length_c   1.000
_cell.angle_alpha   90.00
_cell.angle_beta   90.00
_cell.angle_gamma   90.00
#
_symmetry.space_group_name_H-M   'P 1'
#
loop_
_entity.id
_entity.type
_entity.pdbx_description
1 polymer ?
#
loop_
_entity_poly.entity_id
_entity_poly.type
_entity_poly.pdbx_seq_one_letter_code
_entity_poly.pdbx_strand_id
1 'polypeptide(L)'
;MAHRLTVVAVTLVIWLVVVGLFLAVTGGVLSKSGDGAAGGGYFGPRVAIVELEGVILDVDDLIKDLKSYRDNPQVRAVVIRINSPGGVVAPSQELHDALVRLRQGGKPVVASLGSVAASGGYYVAVAADRIYANPGTLTGSIGVIMQMANFEQLMKKVGVDYVVIKAGAFKDVGNPGRPMTPEERRVLQALLDDVHGQFIGAVAEGRKLDRAQVTQFADGRIFSGTQAKALQMIDELGGLEDAVNGAAQLAGIRVPPKVIPPKRRISIFDLLRSHQELPGQLSLGLF
;
A
#
# COMPACT_ATOMS: atom_id res chain seq x y z
N MET A 1 11.33 -16.12 70.33
CA MET A 1 11.49 -16.81 69.03
C MET A 1 10.17 -17.05 68.30
N ALA A 2 9.10 -17.41 68.97
CA ALA A 2 7.78 -17.69 68.31
C ALA A 2 7.21 -16.54 67.47
N HIS A 3 7.30 -15.31 67.96
CA HIS A 3 6.70 -14.15 67.27
C HIS A 3 7.40 -13.81 65.91
N ARG A 4 8.69 -14.07 65.76
CA ARG A 4 9.40 -13.90 64.50
C ARG A 4 9.05 -14.97 63.45
N LEU A 5 8.80 -16.20 63.89
CA LEU A 5 8.36 -17.28 63.01
C LEU A 5 6.94 -17.04 62.50
N THR A 6 6.05 -16.50 63.33
CA THR A 6 4.68 -16.17 62.93
C THR A 6 4.65 -15.04 61.90
N VAL A 7 5.49 -14.00 62.06
CA VAL A 7 5.59 -12.90 61.08
C VAL A 7 6.13 -13.38 59.73
N VAL A 8 7.15 -14.23 59.73
CA VAL A 8 7.71 -14.83 58.52
C VAL A 8 6.65 -15.72 57.79
N ALA A 9 5.93 -16.52 58.51
CA ALA A 9 4.88 -17.39 57.96
C ALA A 9 3.76 -16.54 57.33
N VAL A 10 3.29 -15.48 58.01
CA VAL A 10 2.25 -14.59 57.50
C VAL A 10 2.70 -13.81 56.23
N THR A 11 3.93 -13.33 56.24
CA THR A 11 4.51 -12.64 55.04
C THR A 11 4.62 -13.59 53.85
N LEU A 12 5.00 -14.85 54.07
CA LEU A 12 5.12 -15.86 53.04
C LEU A 12 3.74 -16.21 52.42
N VAL A 13 2.72 -16.35 53.28
CA VAL A 13 1.35 -16.61 52.83
C VAL A 13 0.83 -15.40 52.00
N ILE A 14 1.01 -14.17 52.49
CA ILE A 14 0.62 -12.96 51.72
C ILE A 14 1.32 -12.92 50.39
N TRP A 15 2.63 -13.24 50.35
CA TRP A 15 3.39 -13.23 49.12
C TRP A 15 2.88 -14.28 48.09
N LEU A 16 2.58 -15.48 48.55
CA LEU A 16 1.99 -16.54 47.73
C LEU A 16 0.61 -16.16 47.18
N VAL A 17 -0.26 -15.51 48.01
CA VAL A 17 -1.54 -15.00 47.56
C VAL A 17 -1.41 -13.93 46.51
N VAL A 18 -0.46 -12.97 46.67
CA VAL A 18 -0.20 -11.91 45.72
C VAL A 18 0.32 -12.46 44.40
N VAL A 19 1.27 -13.42 44.45
CA VAL A 19 1.81 -14.11 43.26
C VAL A 19 0.73 -14.94 42.59
N GLY A 20 -0.12 -15.66 43.35
CA GLY A 20 -1.25 -16.42 42.80
C GLY A 20 -2.28 -15.50 42.11
N LEU A 21 -2.61 -14.35 42.72
CA LEU A 21 -3.50 -13.35 42.11
C LEU A 21 -2.91 -12.74 40.85
N PHE A 22 -1.61 -12.44 40.87
CA PHE A 22 -0.87 -11.92 39.71
C PHE A 22 -0.88 -12.92 38.53
N LEU A 23 -0.61 -14.20 38.82
CA LEU A 23 -0.66 -15.27 37.82
C LEU A 23 -2.10 -15.51 37.32
N ALA A 24 -3.11 -15.41 38.17
CA ALA A 24 -4.50 -15.52 37.73
C ALA A 24 -4.95 -14.34 36.87
N VAL A 25 -4.54 -13.12 37.21
CA VAL A 25 -4.85 -11.93 36.40
C VAL A 25 -4.09 -11.93 35.07
N THR A 26 -2.79 -12.27 35.08
CA THR A 26 -1.99 -12.36 33.85
C THR A 26 -2.42 -13.55 32.98
N GLY A 27 -2.74 -14.70 33.57
CA GLY A 27 -3.29 -15.85 32.87
C GLY A 27 -4.69 -15.56 32.29
N GLY A 28 -5.54 -14.85 33.03
CA GLY A 28 -6.87 -14.43 32.56
C GLY A 28 -6.85 -13.38 31.45
N VAL A 29 -5.86 -12.47 31.45
CA VAL A 29 -5.65 -11.49 30.37
C VAL A 29 -5.12 -12.17 29.11
N LEU A 30 -4.21 -13.14 29.25
CA LEU A 30 -3.73 -13.94 28.13
C LEU A 30 -4.79 -14.88 27.55
N SER A 31 -5.74 -15.38 28.38
CA SER A 31 -6.81 -16.24 27.88
C SER A 31 -7.98 -15.48 27.25
N LYS A 32 -8.18 -14.20 27.60
CA LYS A 32 -9.27 -13.37 27.04
C LYS A 32 -8.92 -12.71 25.69
N SER A 33 -7.68 -12.83 25.22
CA SER A 33 -7.25 -12.41 23.87
C SER A 33 -7.46 -13.50 22.82
N GLY A 34 -8.18 -14.56 23.11
CA GLY A 34 -8.29 -15.81 22.35
C GLY A 34 -9.67 -16.21 21.85
N ASP A 35 -10.66 -15.34 21.82
CA ASP A 35 -11.95 -15.67 21.18
C ASP A 35 -12.03 -15.04 19.79
N GLY A 36 -11.58 -15.80 18.79
CA GLY A 36 -11.70 -15.43 17.38
C GLY A 36 -10.86 -16.22 16.38
N ALA A 37 -10.25 -17.34 16.74
CA ALA A 37 -9.65 -18.21 15.73
C ALA A 37 -9.68 -19.67 16.17
N ALA A 38 -10.56 -20.44 15.55
CA ALA A 38 -10.59 -21.89 15.64
C ALA A 38 -9.20 -22.49 15.41
N GLY A 39 -8.77 -23.39 16.28
CA GLY A 39 -7.47 -24.01 16.35
C GLY A 39 -6.95 -24.58 15.05
N GLY A 40 -6.04 -23.83 14.43
CA GLY A 40 -5.21 -24.28 13.33
C GLY A 40 -3.77 -23.90 13.62
N GLY A 41 -2.94 -24.91 13.94
CA GLY A 41 -1.57 -24.73 14.42
C GLY A 41 -0.78 -23.65 13.68
N TYR A 42 0.12 -22.98 14.42
CA TYR A 42 1.00 -21.90 13.97
C TYR A 42 1.95 -22.30 12.81
N PHE A 43 1.92 -23.55 12.39
CA PHE A 43 2.77 -24.12 11.36
C PHE A 43 1.95 -24.41 10.09
N GLY A 44 2.47 -23.99 8.93
CA GLY A 44 1.91 -24.31 7.62
C GLY A 44 2.06 -23.16 6.59
N PRO A 45 1.91 -23.52 5.31
CA PRO A 45 2.02 -22.55 4.21
C PRO A 45 0.91 -21.51 4.27
N ARG A 46 1.26 -20.26 3.97
CA ARG A 46 0.38 -19.09 4.06
C ARG A 46 0.49 -18.18 2.86
N VAL A 47 -0.57 -17.44 2.61
CA VAL A 47 -0.59 -16.26 1.73
C VAL A 47 -0.46 -15.01 2.60
N ALA A 48 0.50 -14.15 2.32
CA ALA A 48 0.60 -12.84 2.99
C ALA A 48 -0.13 -11.77 2.18
N ILE A 49 -0.82 -10.87 2.86
CA ILE A 49 -1.44 -9.70 2.23
C ILE A 49 -0.62 -8.46 2.60
N VAL A 50 -0.32 -7.64 1.59
CA VAL A 50 0.27 -6.30 1.74
C VAL A 50 -0.73 -5.30 1.15
N GLU A 51 -0.94 -4.16 1.81
CA GLU A 51 -1.85 -3.12 1.33
C GLU A 51 -1.09 -1.88 0.88
N LEU A 52 -1.42 -1.41 -0.32
CA LEU A 52 -1.00 -0.12 -0.87
C LEU A 52 -2.22 0.78 -0.93
N GLU A 53 -2.31 1.75 -0.03
CA GLU A 53 -3.45 2.65 0.09
C GLU A 53 -3.06 4.12 -0.11
N GLY A 54 -3.97 4.90 -0.70
CA GLY A 54 -3.80 6.34 -0.88
C GLY A 54 -2.73 6.70 -1.92
N VAL A 55 -2.26 7.95 -1.86
CA VAL A 55 -1.23 8.47 -2.78
C VAL A 55 0.13 7.86 -2.44
N ILE A 56 0.83 7.37 -3.46
CA ILE A 56 2.17 6.78 -3.31
C ILE A 56 3.19 7.91 -3.12
N LEU A 57 3.64 8.10 -1.90
CA LEU A 57 4.68 9.08 -1.55
C LEU A 57 5.97 8.39 -1.11
N ASP A 58 5.83 7.31 -0.34
CA ASP A 58 6.88 6.49 0.23
C ASP A 58 6.45 5.02 0.26
N VAL A 59 7.39 4.10 0.11
CA VAL A 59 7.13 2.65 0.07
C VAL A 59 8.11 1.84 0.92
N ASP A 60 8.97 2.49 1.68
CA ASP A 60 10.05 1.85 2.46
C ASP A 60 9.55 0.72 3.34
N ASP A 61 8.46 0.97 4.05
CA ASP A 61 7.89 -0.02 4.95
C ASP A 61 7.26 -1.20 4.21
N LEU A 62 6.62 -0.94 3.05
CA LEU A 62 6.10 -2.01 2.19
C LEU A 62 7.24 -2.89 1.68
N ILE A 63 8.35 -2.28 1.26
CA ILE A 63 9.55 -2.99 0.82
C ILE A 63 10.16 -3.82 1.97
N LYS A 64 10.19 -3.30 3.21
CA LYS A 64 10.64 -4.06 4.40
C LYS A 64 9.75 -5.28 4.63
N ASP A 65 8.42 -5.12 4.50
CA ASP A 65 7.48 -6.22 4.64
C ASP A 65 7.68 -7.29 3.55
N LEU A 66 7.83 -6.87 2.28
CA LEU A 66 8.11 -7.78 1.17
C LEU A 66 9.43 -8.55 1.37
N LYS A 67 10.50 -7.89 1.85
CA LYS A 67 11.75 -8.55 2.21
C LYS A 67 11.55 -9.60 3.30
N SER A 68 10.82 -9.25 4.37
CA SER A 68 10.48 -10.19 5.45
C SER A 68 9.70 -11.40 4.93
N TYR A 69 8.74 -11.19 4.03
CA TYR A 69 7.96 -12.27 3.43
C TYR A 69 8.78 -13.12 2.45
N ARG A 70 9.72 -12.51 1.72
CA ARG A 70 10.64 -13.25 0.86
C ARG A 70 11.45 -14.27 1.66
N ASP A 71 11.95 -13.85 2.81
CA ASP A 71 12.87 -14.65 3.65
C ASP A 71 12.11 -15.64 4.57
N ASN A 72 10.79 -15.50 4.71
CA ASN A 72 9.96 -16.39 5.53
C ASN A 72 9.50 -17.64 4.75
N PRO A 73 9.93 -18.85 5.10
CA PRO A 73 9.57 -20.09 4.39
C PRO A 73 8.09 -20.46 4.52
N GLN A 74 7.37 -19.94 5.51
CA GLN A 74 5.93 -20.17 5.67
C GLN A 74 5.10 -19.33 4.70
N VAL A 75 5.61 -18.19 4.22
CA VAL A 75 4.96 -17.39 3.19
C VAL A 75 5.24 -18.02 1.83
N ARG A 76 4.21 -18.53 1.19
CA ARG A 76 4.33 -19.22 -0.10
C ARG A 76 3.88 -18.37 -1.27
N ALA A 77 3.06 -17.35 -1.03
CA ALA A 77 2.65 -16.34 -2.01
C ALA A 77 2.34 -15.03 -1.31
N VAL A 78 2.33 -13.94 -2.07
CA VAL A 78 1.96 -12.61 -1.59
C VAL A 78 0.83 -12.06 -2.46
N VAL A 79 -0.18 -11.50 -1.81
CA VAL A 79 -1.20 -10.66 -2.46
C VAL A 79 -0.92 -9.21 -2.12
N ILE A 80 -0.76 -8.38 -3.15
CA ILE A 80 -0.76 -6.93 -2.96
C ILE A 80 -2.17 -6.39 -3.24
N ARG A 81 -2.82 -5.88 -2.19
CA ARG A 81 -4.09 -5.16 -2.28
C ARG A 81 -3.79 -3.70 -2.58
N ILE A 82 -4.30 -3.19 -3.71
CA ILE A 82 -4.01 -1.83 -4.19
C ILE A 82 -5.30 -1.02 -4.20
N ASN A 83 -5.32 0.06 -3.41
CA ASN A 83 -6.39 1.06 -3.41
C ASN A 83 -5.75 2.47 -3.47
N SER A 84 -5.18 2.80 -4.64
CA SER A 84 -4.32 3.96 -4.85
C SER A 84 -4.58 4.62 -6.21
N PRO A 85 -4.69 5.96 -6.27
CA PRO A 85 -4.75 6.70 -7.53
C PRO A 85 -3.37 6.82 -8.22
N GLY A 86 -2.30 6.29 -7.61
CA GLY A 86 -0.91 6.49 -8.00
C GLY A 86 -0.20 7.52 -7.13
N GLY A 87 0.87 8.11 -7.64
CA GLY A 87 1.67 9.08 -6.89
C GLY A 87 3.03 9.33 -7.53
N VAL A 88 4.07 9.41 -6.71
CA VAL A 88 5.44 9.70 -7.13
C VAL A 88 6.00 8.52 -7.93
N VAL A 89 6.69 8.83 -9.03
CA VAL A 89 7.19 7.82 -9.98
C VAL A 89 8.20 6.88 -9.32
N ALA A 90 9.26 7.41 -8.72
CA ALA A 90 10.34 6.58 -8.17
C ALA A 90 9.86 5.59 -7.09
N PRO A 91 9.08 5.97 -6.06
CA PRO A 91 8.51 5.01 -5.13
C PRO A 91 7.63 3.94 -5.80
N SER A 92 6.88 4.30 -6.84
CA SER A 92 6.08 3.32 -7.60
C SER A 92 6.97 2.30 -8.32
N GLN A 93 8.10 2.74 -8.89
CA GLN A 93 9.09 1.87 -9.52
C GLN A 93 9.80 0.98 -8.48
N GLU A 94 10.20 1.52 -7.34
CA GLU A 94 10.86 0.77 -6.27
C GLU A 94 9.97 -0.36 -5.74
N LEU A 95 8.68 -0.09 -5.55
CA LEU A 95 7.73 -1.10 -5.10
C LEU A 95 7.47 -2.16 -6.18
N HIS A 96 7.30 -1.74 -7.44
CA HIS A 96 7.22 -2.64 -8.59
C HIS A 96 8.42 -3.60 -8.61
N ASP A 97 9.63 -3.07 -8.55
CA ASP A 97 10.85 -3.87 -8.61
C ASP A 97 11.00 -4.81 -7.39
N ALA A 98 10.53 -4.37 -6.22
CA ALA A 98 10.51 -5.24 -5.04
C ALA A 98 9.57 -6.45 -5.23
N LEU A 99 8.41 -6.26 -5.87
CA LEU A 99 7.49 -7.34 -6.22
C LEU A 99 8.06 -8.26 -7.30
N VAL A 100 8.71 -7.69 -8.32
CA VAL A 100 9.40 -8.48 -9.37
C VAL A 100 10.49 -9.36 -8.74
N ARG A 101 11.31 -8.79 -7.84
CA ARG A 101 12.34 -9.58 -7.12
C ARG A 101 11.73 -10.69 -6.26
N LEU A 102 10.58 -10.46 -5.63
CA LEU A 102 9.87 -11.48 -4.86
C LEU A 102 9.40 -12.64 -5.75
N ARG A 103 8.81 -12.31 -6.89
CA ARG A 103 8.35 -13.27 -7.92
C ARG A 103 9.51 -14.08 -8.49
N GLN A 104 10.61 -13.43 -8.86
CA GLN A 104 11.83 -14.08 -9.34
C GLN A 104 12.46 -15.00 -8.29
N GLY A 105 12.29 -14.70 -7.01
CA GLY A 105 12.66 -15.55 -5.89
C GLY A 105 11.75 -16.78 -5.68
N GLY A 106 10.82 -17.04 -6.59
CA GLY A 106 9.95 -18.23 -6.59
C GLY A 106 8.71 -18.11 -5.70
N LYS A 107 8.33 -16.88 -5.26
CA LYS A 107 7.07 -16.66 -4.53
C LYS A 107 6.09 -15.94 -5.43
N PRO A 108 5.00 -16.58 -5.86
CA PRO A 108 3.95 -15.96 -6.65
C PRO A 108 3.44 -14.66 -6.01
N VAL A 109 3.24 -13.66 -6.85
CA VAL A 109 2.67 -12.36 -6.49
C VAL A 109 1.37 -12.18 -7.24
N VAL A 110 0.30 -11.85 -6.52
CA VAL A 110 -1.01 -11.56 -7.11
C VAL A 110 -1.43 -10.15 -6.70
N ALA A 111 -1.87 -9.35 -7.67
CA ALA A 111 -2.44 -8.03 -7.40
C ALA A 111 -3.97 -8.13 -7.30
N SER A 112 -4.54 -7.51 -6.26
CA SER A 112 -5.98 -7.33 -6.08
C SER A 112 -6.29 -5.84 -6.09
N LEU A 113 -6.90 -5.38 -7.18
CA LEU A 113 -7.25 -3.97 -7.34
C LEU A 113 -8.51 -3.64 -6.54
N GLY A 114 -8.45 -2.59 -5.72
CA GLY A 114 -9.56 -2.08 -4.92
C GLY A 114 -10.54 -1.25 -5.72
N SER A 115 -11.03 -0.18 -5.10
CA SER A 115 -11.89 0.78 -5.78
C SER A 115 -11.14 1.51 -6.89
N VAL A 116 -9.87 1.86 -6.62
CA VAL A 116 -8.96 2.53 -7.55
C VAL A 116 -7.59 1.88 -7.51
N ALA A 117 -7.02 1.57 -8.67
CA ALA A 117 -5.62 1.20 -8.83
C ALA A 117 -5.12 1.77 -10.16
N ALA A 118 -4.78 3.05 -10.16
CA ALA A 118 -4.51 3.82 -11.37
C ALA A 118 -3.10 4.43 -11.33
N SER A 119 -2.56 4.81 -12.49
CA SER A 119 -1.25 5.43 -12.63
C SER A 119 -0.17 4.61 -11.91
N GLY A 120 0.58 5.17 -10.96
CA GLY A 120 1.54 4.45 -10.14
C GLY A 120 0.99 3.20 -9.45
N GLY A 121 -0.31 3.18 -9.07
CA GLY A 121 -0.97 1.99 -8.54
C GLY A 121 -1.08 0.86 -9.56
N TYR A 122 -1.35 1.18 -10.81
CA TYR A 122 -1.34 0.19 -11.89
C TYR A 122 0.09 -0.20 -12.30
N TYR A 123 1.05 0.76 -12.25
CA TYR A 123 2.47 0.46 -12.43
C TYR A 123 2.96 -0.63 -11.46
N VAL A 124 2.55 -0.52 -10.19
CA VAL A 124 2.85 -1.54 -9.18
C VAL A 124 2.16 -2.87 -9.49
N ALA A 125 0.89 -2.81 -9.93
CA ALA A 125 0.10 -4.01 -10.21
C ALA A 125 0.69 -4.89 -11.32
N VAL A 126 1.30 -4.30 -12.34
CA VAL A 126 1.84 -5.07 -13.48
C VAL A 126 3.09 -5.89 -13.12
N ALA A 127 3.67 -5.70 -11.94
CA ALA A 127 4.71 -6.57 -11.40
C ALA A 127 4.20 -7.98 -11.03
N ALA A 128 2.88 -8.16 -10.86
CA ALA A 128 2.28 -9.40 -10.38
C ALA A 128 2.21 -10.48 -11.47
N ASP A 129 2.15 -11.75 -11.05
CA ASP A 129 1.89 -12.91 -11.94
C ASP A 129 0.44 -12.95 -12.42
N ARG A 130 -0.49 -12.40 -11.60
CA ARG A 130 -1.91 -12.31 -11.93
C ARG A 130 -2.54 -11.10 -11.27
N ILE A 131 -3.43 -10.43 -11.99
CA ILE A 131 -4.13 -9.22 -11.55
C ILE A 131 -5.64 -9.46 -11.54
N TYR A 132 -6.27 -9.22 -10.39
CA TYR A 132 -7.71 -9.27 -10.18
C TYR A 132 -8.27 -7.87 -9.97
N ALA A 133 -9.45 -7.60 -10.55
CA ALA A 133 -10.19 -6.35 -10.32
C ALA A 133 -11.70 -6.63 -10.31
N ASN A 134 -12.47 -5.89 -9.52
CA ASN A 134 -13.93 -5.90 -9.67
C ASN A 134 -14.35 -5.21 -10.98
N PRO A 135 -15.51 -5.54 -11.55
CA PRO A 135 -16.00 -4.89 -12.78
C PRO A 135 -15.99 -3.37 -12.71
N GLY A 136 -16.30 -2.78 -11.55
CA GLY A 136 -16.37 -1.34 -11.31
C GLY A 136 -15.06 -0.70 -10.82
N THR A 137 -13.98 -1.44 -10.66
CA THR A 137 -12.66 -0.90 -10.28
C THR A 137 -12.19 0.11 -11.32
N LEU A 138 -11.66 1.26 -10.87
CA LEU A 138 -11.03 2.24 -11.74
C LEU A 138 -9.53 1.96 -11.83
N THR A 139 -9.02 1.80 -13.07
CA THR A 139 -7.61 1.48 -13.32
C THR A 139 -7.08 2.17 -14.58
N GLY A 140 -5.86 1.83 -15.03
CA GLY A 140 -5.22 2.49 -16.17
C GLY A 140 -4.55 3.79 -15.74
N SER A 141 -4.93 4.93 -16.35
CA SER A 141 -4.22 6.21 -16.16
C SER A 141 -2.72 6.06 -16.44
N ILE A 142 -2.38 5.35 -17.55
CA ILE A 142 -1.00 5.12 -17.97
C ILE A 142 -0.49 6.40 -18.62
N GLY A 143 0.12 7.24 -17.81
CA GLY A 143 0.59 8.56 -18.21
C GLY A 143 1.38 9.23 -17.10
N VAL A 144 2.03 10.34 -17.43
CA VAL A 144 2.83 11.16 -16.52
C VAL A 144 2.43 12.60 -16.68
N ILE A 145 2.25 13.31 -15.57
CA ILE A 145 1.90 14.73 -15.57
C ILE A 145 2.89 15.52 -14.72
N MET A 146 3.14 16.76 -15.12
CA MET A 146 3.80 17.78 -14.31
C MET A 146 2.96 19.05 -14.35
N GLN A 147 2.48 19.48 -13.20
CA GLN A 147 1.61 20.65 -13.09
C GLN A 147 2.36 21.79 -12.45
N MET A 148 2.31 22.96 -13.09
CA MET A 148 2.93 24.20 -12.63
C MET A 148 1.94 25.34 -12.80
N ALA A 149 1.90 26.25 -11.82
CA ALA A 149 1.09 27.46 -11.88
C ALA A 149 1.99 28.67 -12.25
N ASN A 150 1.46 29.61 -13.02
CA ASN A 150 2.09 30.90 -13.28
C ASN A 150 1.33 32.02 -12.56
N PHE A 151 1.99 32.74 -11.70
CA PHE A 151 1.44 33.84 -10.92
C PHE A 151 1.99 35.22 -11.32
N GLU A 152 2.73 35.34 -12.44
CA GLU A 152 3.36 36.59 -12.87
C GLU A 152 2.39 37.78 -12.86
N GLN A 153 1.21 37.61 -13.49
CA GLN A 153 0.25 38.68 -13.58
C GLN A 153 -0.39 39.04 -12.22
N LEU A 154 -0.55 38.06 -11.35
CA LEU A 154 -1.05 38.29 -9.99
C LEU A 154 -0.01 39.07 -9.19
N MET A 155 1.25 38.66 -9.24
CA MET A 155 2.34 39.36 -8.52
C MET A 155 2.47 40.81 -8.96
N LYS A 156 2.39 41.08 -10.27
CA LYS A 156 2.37 42.47 -10.82
C LYS A 156 1.20 43.27 -10.29
N LYS A 157 0.00 42.69 -10.16
CA LYS A 157 -1.19 43.39 -9.64
C LYS A 157 -1.08 43.76 -8.19
N VAL A 158 -0.38 42.97 -7.38
CA VAL A 158 -0.20 43.23 -5.93
C VAL A 158 1.12 43.91 -5.62
N GLY A 159 1.87 44.35 -6.63
CA GLY A 159 3.12 45.10 -6.47
C GLY A 159 4.31 44.25 -5.96
N VAL A 160 4.33 42.97 -6.25
CA VAL A 160 5.44 42.07 -5.89
C VAL A 160 6.37 41.88 -7.08
N ASP A 161 7.64 42.25 -6.92
CA ASP A 161 8.70 41.95 -7.87
C ASP A 161 9.38 40.63 -7.50
N TYR A 162 9.37 39.69 -8.46
CA TYR A 162 10.00 38.39 -8.28
C TYR A 162 11.31 38.33 -9.08
N VAL A 163 12.43 38.38 -8.37
CA VAL A 163 13.78 38.44 -8.95
C VAL A 163 14.49 37.11 -8.76
N VAL A 164 14.99 36.52 -9.85
CA VAL A 164 15.78 35.29 -9.83
C VAL A 164 17.17 35.56 -10.35
N ILE A 165 18.19 35.25 -9.54
CA ILE A 165 19.59 35.21 -9.94
C ILE A 165 19.98 33.75 -10.05
N LYS A 166 20.37 33.29 -11.24
CA LYS A 166 20.65 31.87 -11.50
C LYS A 166 21.99 31.67 -12.21
N ALA A 167 22.62 30.56 -11.91
CA ALA A 167 23.69 29.97 -12.72
C ALA A 167 23.15 28.69 -13.38
N GLY A 168 23.21 28.64 -14.70
CA GLY A 168 22.63 27.61 -15.55
C GLY A 168 21.26 28.03 -16.13
N ALA A 169 21.15 27.91 -17.48
CA ALA A 169 19.99 28.43 -18.24
C ALA A 169 18.64 27.89 -17.76
N PHE A 170 18.58 26.60 -17.40
CA PHE A 170 17.35 25.89 -17.03
C PHE A 170 17.14 25.75 -15.51
N LYS A 171 17.96 26.43 -14.66
CA LYS A 171 17.88 26.22 -13.20
C LYS A 171 16.56 26.68 -12.59
N ASP A 172 15.86 27.60 -13.23
CA ASP A 172 14.56 28.14 -12.81
C ASP A 172 13.39 27.68 -13.71
N VAL A 173 13.52 26.54 -14.37
CA VAL A 173 12.41 25.91 -15.10
C VAL A 173 11.25 25.67 -14.13
N GLY A 174 10.03 26.04 -14.56
CA GLY A 174 8.85 25.96 -13.69
C GLY A 174 8.68 27.15 -12.74
N ASN A 175 9.47 28.21 -12.92
CA ASN A 175 9.35 29.43 -12.15
C ASN A 175 7.94 30.04 -12.26
N PRO A 176 7.23 30.22 -11.13
CA PRO A 176 5.87 30.77 -11.13
C PRO A 176 5.80 32.27 -11.44
N GLY A 177 6.91 33.00 -11.40
CA GLY A 177 7.00 34.45 -11.60
C GLY A 177 7.15 34.90 -13.05
N ARG A 178 7.24 33.96 -14.00
CA ARG A 178 7.35 34.26 -15.43
C ARG A 178 6.74 33.17 -16.30
N PRO A 179 6.39 33.45 -17.57
CA PRO A 179 6.00 32.44 -18.53
C PRO A 179 7.14 31.44 -18.79
N MET A 180 6.76 30.19 -19.01
CA MET A 180 7.66 29.14 -19.47
C MET A 180 8.04 29.40 -20.94
N THR A 181 9.33 29.28 -21.26
CA THR A 181 9.78 29.40 -22.65
C THR A 181 9.47 28.13 -23.46
N PRO A 182 9.40 28.23 -24.80
CA PRO A 182 9.22 27.05 -25.65
C PRO A 182 10.36 26.03 -25.51
N GLU A 183 11.58 26.47 -25.20
CA GLU A 183 12.70 25.58 -24.98
C GLU A 183 12.61 24.82 -23.66
N GLU A 184 12.26 25.50 -22.57
CA GLU A 184 11.98 24.88 -21.27
C GLU A 184 10.85 23.83 -21.38
N ARG A 185 9.78 24.16 -22.11
CA ARG A 185 8.70 23.23 -22.38
C ARG A 185 9.19 21.98 -23.10
N ARG A 186 10.06 22.11 -24.11
CA ARG A 186 10.63 20.96 -24.84
C ARG A 186 11.47 20.06 -23.92
N VAL A 187 12.28 20.66 -23.04
CA VAL A 187 13.10 19.91 -22.07
C VAL A 187 12.21 19.11 -21.12
N LEU A 188 11.17 19.73 -20.55
CA LEU A 188 10.24 19.04 -19.64
C LEU A 188 9.41 17.98 -20.38
N GLN A 189 8.95 18.27 -21.59
CA GLN A 189 8.20 17.29 -22.39
C GLN A 189 9.05 16.05 -22.67
N ALA A 190 10.31 16.22 -23.08
CA ALA A 190 11.21 15.10 -23.32
C ALA A 190 11.43 14.23 -22.07
N LEU A 191 11.51 14.85 -20.88
CA LEU A 191 11.56 14.13 -19.60
C LEU A 191 10.29 13.33 -19.36
N LEU A 192 9.11 13.93 -19.57
CA LEU A 192 7.83 13.24 -19.39
C LEU A 192 7.65 12.10 -20.40
N ASP A 193 8.06 12.29 -21.64
CA ASP A 193 8.00 11.28 -22.69
C ASP A 193 8.90 10.08 -22.36
N ASP A 194 10.10 10.31 -21.80
CA ASP A 194 10.98 9.25 -21.33
C ASP A 194 10.32 8.43 -20.19
N VAL A 195 9.84 9.10 -19.15
CA VAL A 195 9.18 8.43 -18.02
C VAL A 195 7.91 7.69 -18.46
N HIS A 196 7.11 8.29 -19.35
CA HIS A 196 5.95 7.62 -19.94
C HIS A 196 6.36 6.40 -20.75
N GLY A 197 7.45 6.51 -21.51
CA GLY A 197 8.04 5.39 -22.24
C GLY A 197 8.46 4.23 -21.33
N GLN A 198 8.98 4.53 -20.13
CA GLN A 198 9.29 3.52 -19.10
C GLN A 198 8.01 2.84 -18.59
N PHE A 199 6.94 3.60 -18.35
CA PHE A 199 5.66 3.04 -17.91
C PHE A 199 5.07 2.08 -18.96
N ILE A 200 5.02 2.50 -20.23
CA ILE A 200 4.57 1.66 -21.34
C ILE A 200 5.41 0.37 -21.40
N GLY A 201 6.73 0.47 -21.19
CA GLY A 201 7.64 -0.67 -21.13
C GLY A 201 7.29 -1.65 -20.02
N ALA A 202 7.08 -1.16 -18.80
CA ALA A 202 6.70 -1.98 -17.64
C ALA A 202 5.35 -2.70 -17.85
N VAL A 203 4.37 -2.01 -18.44
CA VAL A 203 3.08 -2.62 -18.80
C VAL A 203 3.26 -3.70 -19.87
N ALA A 204 4.00 -3.41 -20.93
CA ALA A 204 4.25 -4.37 -22.02
C ALA A 204 4.93 -5.65 -21.49
N GLU A 205 5.95 -5.52 -20.64
CA GLU A 205 6.64 -6.64 -20.01
C GLU A 205 5.73 -7.40 -19.04
N GLY A 206 5.10 -6.71 -18.10
CA GLY A 206 4.28 -7.33 -17.07
C GLY A 206 3.02 -8.00 -17.62
N ARG A 207 2.44 -7.44 -18.68
CA ARG A 207 1.25 -8.00 -19.34
C ARG A 207 1.57 -8.89 -20.55
N LYS A 208 2.85 -9.00 -20.94
CA LYS A 208 3.29 -9.75 -22.13
C LYS A 208 2.58 -9.29 -23.41
N LEU A 209 2.43 -7.98 -23.55
CA LEU A 209 1.81 -7.34 -24.71
C LEU A 209 2.88 -6.62 -25.53
N ASP A 210 2.61 -6.46 -26.83
CA ASP A 210 3.46 -5.62 -27.67
C ASP A 210 3.40 -4.17 -27.22
N ARG A 211 4.55 -3.49 -27.22
CA ARG A 211 4.65 -2.07 -26.87
C ARG A 211 3.72 -1.18 -27.69
N ALA A 212 3.58 -1.48 -28.99
CA ALA A 212 2.68 -0.77 -29.89
C ALA A 212 1.20 -0.95 -29.49
N GLN A 213 0.83 -2.15 -29.03
CA GLN A 213 -0.52 -2.46 -28.51
C GLN A 213 -0.79 -1.67 -27.23
N VAL A 214 0.17 -1.64 -26.28
CA VAL A 214 0.04 -0.87 -25.04
C VAL A 214 -0.11 0.63 -25.34
N THR A 215 0.65 1.16 -26.28
CA THR A 215 0.61 2.58 -26.67
C THR A 215 -0.80 3.03 -27.10
N GLN A 216 -1.62 2.14 -27.67
CA GLN A 216 -2.98 2.49 -28.12
C GLN A 216 -3.93 2.88 -26.98
N PHE A 217 -3.68 2.41 -25.76
CA PHE A 217 -4.49 2.73 -24.58
C PHE A 217 -3.71 3.44 -23.46
N ALA A 218 -2.43 3.74 -23.67
CA ALA A 218 -1.55 4.41 -22.72
C ALA A 218 -1.53 5.94 -22.91
N ASP A 219 -2.68 6.55 -23.05
CA ASP A 219 -2.83 8.00 -23.27
C ASP A 219 -3.30 8.77 -22.01
N GLY A 220 -3.22 8.11 -20.84
CA GLY A 220 -3.61 8.67 -19.56
C GLY A 220 -5.07 8.47 -19.18
N ARG A 221 -5.89 7.86 -20.05
CA ARG A 221 -7.30 7.58 -19.72
C ARG A 221 -7.46 6.51 -18.65
N ILE A 222 -8.58 6.54 -17.96
CA ILE A 222 -8.99 5.52 -16.97
C ILE A 222 -9.92 4.51 -17.63
N PHE A 223 -9.95 3.30 -17.06
CA PHE A 223 -10.77 2.18 -17.49
C PHE A 223 -11.51 1.57 -16.29
N SER A 224 -12.69 1.02 -16.53
CA SER A 224 -13.31 0.10 -15.57
C SER A 224 -12.58 -1.25 -15.59
N GLY A 225 -12.76 -2.06 -14.53
CA GLY A 225 -12.21 -3.41 -14.49
C GLY A 225 -12.67 -4.27 -15.68
N THR A 226 -13.92 -4.11 -16.13
CA THR A 226 -14.44 -4.82 -17.31
C THR A 226 -13.69 -4.40 -18.59
N GLN A 227 -13.47 -3.10 -18.78
CA GLN A 227 -12.70 -2.59 -19.93
C GLN A 227 -11.24 -3.03 -19.87
N ALA A 228 -10.63 -2.98 -18.67
CA ALA A 228 -9.26 -3.42 -18.47
C ALA A 228 -9.08 -4.92 -18.77
N LYS A 229 -10.07 -5.76 -18.44
CA LYS A 229 -10.06 -7.19 -18.81
C LYS A 229 -10.09 -7.38 -20.32
N ALA A 230 -10.92 -6.65 -21.04
CA ALA A 230 -11.03 -6.72 -22.50
C ALA A 230 -9.73 -6.28 -23.19
N LEU A 231 -8.97 -5.34 -22.58
CA LEU A 231 -7.68 -4.86 -23.07
C LEU A 231 -6.50 -5.70 -22.57
N GLN A 232 -6.74 -6.81 -21.87
CA GLN A 232 -5.71 -7.66 -21.26
C GLN A 232 -4.81 -6.94 -20.22
N MET A 233 -5.28 -5.80 -19.72
CA MET A 233 -4.63 -5.06 -18.64
C MET A 233 -4.70 -5.80 -17.30
N ILE A 234 -5.73 -6.63 -17.10
CA ILE A 234 -5.90 -7.52 -15.95
C ILE A 234 -6.21 -8.94 -16.43
N ASP A 235 -6.05 -9.92 -15.51
CA ASP A 235 -6.26 -11.33 -15.84
C ASP A 235 -7.67 -11.80 -15.54
N GLU A 236 -8.25 -11.38 -14.38
CA GLU A 236 -9.54 -11.90 -13.94
C GLU A 236 -10.40 -10.79 -13.31
N LEU A 237 -11.72 -10.93 -13.49
CA LEU A 237 -12.68 -10.18 -12.69
C LEU A 237 -12.88 -10.90 -11.36
N GLY A 238 -12.73 -10.19 -10.23
CA GLY A 238 -12.87 -10.75 -8.89
C GLY A 238 -12.38 -9.80 -7.80
N GLY A 239 -12.69 -10.15 -6.55
CA GLY A 239 -12.33 -9.40 -5.36
C GLY A 239 -11.02 -9.86 -4.71
N LEU A 240 -10.83 -9.42 -3.45
CA LEU A 240 -9.65 -9.81 -2.67
C LEU A 240 -9.63 -11.31 -2.37
N GLU A 241 -10.77 -11.91 -2.08
CA GLU A 241 -10.87 -13.34 -1.78
C GLU A 241 -10.47 -14.19 -3.00
N ASP A 242 -10.92 -13.80 -4.20
CA ASP A 242 -10.54 -14.48 -5.44
C ASP A 242 -9.02 -14.37 -5.69
N ALA A 243 -8.44 -13.21 -5.44
CA ALA A 243 -7.00 -12.99 -5.56
C ALA A 243 -6.19 -13.83 -4.55
N VAL A 244 -6.67 -13.95 -3.31
CA VAL A 244 -6.05 -14.79 -2.26
C VAL A 244 -6.11 -16.26 -2.64
N ASN A 245 -7.25 -16.73 -3.15
CA ASN A 245 -7.41 -18.10 -3.63
C ASN A 245 -6.54 -18.37 -4.87
N GLY A 246 -6.47 -17.41 -5.80
CA GLY A 246 -5.58 -17.48 -6.96
C GLY A 246 -4.10 -17.52 -6.58
N ALA A 247 -3.68 -16.77 -5.58
CA ALA A 247 -2.32 -16.81 -5.05
C ALA A 247 -2.00 -18.18 -4.42
N ALA A 248 -2.95 -18.76 -3.69
CA ALA A 248 -2.81 -20.10 -3.12
C ALA A 248 -2.65 -21.16 -4.21
N GLN A 249 -3.45 -21.10 -5.28
CA GLN A 249 -3.36 -22.00 -6.42
C GLN A 249 -1.99 -21.90 -7.10
N LEU A 250 -1.51 -20.68 -7.37
CA LEU A 250 -0.18 -20.48 -7.98
C LEU A 250 0.95 -21.02 -7.11
N ALA A 251 0.79 -20.95 -5.77
CA ALA A 251 1.77 -21.48 -4.81
C ALA A 251 1.63 -23.00 -4.54
N GLY A 252 0.64 -23.68 -5.12
CA GLY A 252 0.39 -25.11 -4.89
C GLY A 252 -0.03 -25.42 -3.45
N ILE A 253 -0.73 -24.52 -2.76
CA ILE A 253 -1.21 -24.70 -1.39
C ILE A 253 -2.74 -24.83 -1.37
N ARG A 254 -3.28 -25.39 -0.26
CA ARG A 254 -4.72 -25.62 -0.11
C ARG A 254 -5.53 -24.33 -0.21
N VAL A 255 -6.68 -24.41 -0.86
CA VAL A 255 -7.71 -23.36 -0.94
C VAL A 255 -8.88 -23.74 -0.03
N PRO A 256 -9.42 -22.84 0.82
CA PRO A 256 -8.87 -21.52 1.13
C PRO A 256 -7.56 -21.61 1.93
N PRO A 257 -6.62 -20.69 1.69
CA PRO A 257 -5.34 -20.70 2.39
C PRO A 257 -5.43 -20.08 3.79
N LYS A 258 -4.44 -20.35 4.63
CA LYS A 258 -4.19 -19.51 5.81
C LYS A 258 -3.60 -18.18 5.34
N VAL A 259 -4.08 -17.08 5.91
CA VAL A 259 -3.68 -15.74 5.53
C VAL A 259 -2.87 -15.07 6.64
N ILE A 260 -1.82 -14.35 6.27
CA ILE A 260 -1.19 -13.34 7.12
C ILE A 260 -1.83 -12.01 6.73
N PRO A 261 -2.61 -11.39 7.64
CA PRO A 261 -3.27 -10.13 7.35
C PRO A 261 -2.25 -9.01 7.16
N PRO A 262 -2.63 -7.90 6.50
CA PRO A 262 -1.77 -6.74 6.36
C PRO A 262 -1.44 -6.15 7.73
N LYS A 263 -0.24 -5.61 7.87
CA LYS A 263 0.17 -4.92 9.08
C LYS A 263 -0.59 -3.60 9.18
N ARG A 264 -1.42 -3.44 10.22
CA ARG A 264 -2.07 -2.14 10.48
C ARG A 264 -0.99 -1.10 10.78
N ARG A 265 -0.93 -0.08 9.96
CA ARG A 265 -0.12 1.11 10.18
C ARG A 265 -1.03 2.16 10.79
N ILE A 266 -0.82 2.43 12.07
CA ILE A 266 -1.59 3.47 12.76
C ILE A 266 -1.01 4.81 12.31
N SER A 267 -1.76 5.54 11.51
CA SER A 267 -1.46 6.94 11.19
C SER A 267 -1.76 7.82 12.42
N ILE A 268 -0.99 8.91 12.59
CA ILE A 268 -1.31 9.94 13.59
C ILE A 268 -2.74 10.48 13.39
N PHE A 269 -3.23 10.50 12.15
CA PHE A 269 -4.62 10.88 11.83
C PHE A 269 -5.66 9.86 12.33
N ASP A 270 -5.32 8.57 12.39
CA ASP A 270 -6.21 7.54 12.95
C ASP A 270 -6.28 7.68 14.48
N LEU A 271 -5.17 8.03 15.12
CA LEU A 271 -5.13 8.38 16.55
C LEU A 271 -5.97 9.61 16.86
N LEU A 272 -5.95 10.64 16.02
CA LEU A 272 -6.77 11.84 16.18
C LEU A 272 -8.26 11.56 15.93
N ARG A 273 -8.60 10.69 14.99
CA ARG A 273 -9.98 10.24 14.75
C ARG A 273 -10.54 9.41 15.89
N SER A 274 -9.75 8.49 16.44
CA SER A 274 -10.18 7.66 17.56
C SER A 274 -10.48 8.45 18.85
N HIS A 275 -9.91 9.66 18.97
CA HIS A 275 -10.24 10.57 20.08
C HIS A 275 -11.55 11.35 19.89
N GLN A 276 -12.13 11.37 18.69
CA GLN A 276 -13.44 11.99 18.43
C GLN A 276 -14.62 11.04 18.66
N GLU A 277 -14.38 9.74 18.77
CA GLU A 277 -15.40 8.73 19.12
C GLU A 277 -15.40 8.36 20.62
N LEU A 278 -15.27 9.37 21.51
CA LEU A 278 -15.63 9.16 22.91
C LEU A 278 -17.15 9.08 23.02
N PRO A 279 -17.71 8.05 23.68
CA PRO A 279 -19.15 7.85 23.77
C PRO A 279 -19.76 8.89 24.70
N GLY A 280 -20.22 9.99 24.12
CA GLY A 280 -21.06 11.00 24.76
C GLY A 280 -22.53 10.77 24.45
N GLN A 281 -23.08 9.62 24.77
CA GLN A 281 -24.53 9.45 24.85
C GLN A 281 -24.90 8.93 26.23
N LEU A 282 -24.86 9.81 27.21
CA LEU A 282 -25.82 9.77 28.31
C LEU A 282 -27.15 10.25 27.75
N SER A 283 -28.00 9.31 27.30
CA SER A 283 -29.39 9.60 27.04
C SER A 283 -30.07 9.84 28.41
N LEU A 284 -30.21 11.11 28.78
CA LEU A 284 -31.18 11.53 29.76
C LEU A 284 -32.57 11.24 29.17
N GLY A 285 -33.15 10.12 29.54
CA GLY A 285 -34.57 9.91 29.39
C GLY A 285 -35.31 10.86 30.32
N LEU A 286 -36.12 11.74 29.75
CA LEU A 286 -37.20 12.44 30.42
C LEU A 286 -38.37 12.59 29.45
N PHE A 287 -39.46 11.88 29.81
CA PHE A 287 -40.84 11.93 29.37
C PHE A 287 -41.17 11.66 27.91
#